data_7981329b7a0791652976f025567048b1
#
_entry.id   7981329b7a0791652976f025567048b1
#
_cell.length_a   1.000
_cell.length_b   1.000
_cell.length_c   1.000
_cell.angle_alpha   90.00
_cell.angle_beta   90.00
_cell.angle_gamma   90.00
#
_symmetry.space_group_name_H-M   'P 1'
#
loop_
_entity.id
_entity.type
_entity.pdbx_description
1 polymer ?
#
loop_
_entity_poly.entity_id
_entity_poly.type
_entity_poly.pdbx_seq_one_letter_code
_entity_poly.pdbx_strand_id
1 'polypeptide(L)'
;MLVCLMLLPAAARGEQPALEKAKGAFEKGEYAQAIEILKSAAGSELNNGDLYVLLARSYLELNEHDEAVKSAEKAVAIDPKNSDYHRWLGEAYGAKAAHAPMFSAYSLARKTQKEFDAAVQLDAHNYDAQQDLIEYDCTAPGMVGGGDEKAQPLIEKLMAMDAAEGHYATGICRAQKKDYAAADAEFAKALENKPKSAKRIYDIGDYFLQRKNAEKLAAVAAAGEELAPQDPRGKFYQGVALILQNQRPADAEKLLRDYLQSAPMNSEYPRPWAAHYWLGRLQESRKNSAEARGEYQAALKLNGKYKPAQEALKQLGKD
;
A
#
# COMPACT_ATOMS: atom_id res chain seq x y z
N MET A 1 -20.51 24.57 -54.41
CA MET A 1 -20.60 23.42 -53.49
C MET A 1 -19.66 23.72 -52.32
N LEU A 2 -20.20 24.25 -51.20
CA LEU A 2 -19.43 24.55 -49.99
C LEU A 2 -19.47 23.29 -49.09
N VAL A 3 -18.31 22.71 -48.89
CA VAL A 3 -18.15 21.60 -47.90
C VAL A 3 -17.97 22.23 -46.53
N CYS A 4 -19.02 22.13 -45.72
CA CYS A 4 -19.00 22.53 -44.31
C CYS A 4 -18.30 21.42 -43.50
N LEU A 5 -17.00 21.62 -43.20
CA LEU A 5 -16.29 20.77 -42.22
C LEU A 5 -16.85 21.09 -40.83
N MET A 6 -17.68 20.21 -40.28
CA MET A 6 -18.04 20.23 -38.87
C MET A 6 -16.81 19.76 -38.08
N LEU A 7 -16.08 20.68 -37.49
CA LEU A 7 -15.14 20.41 -36.42
C LEU A 7 -15.95 19.98 -35.18
N LEU A 8 -15.94 18.66 -34.89
CA LEU A 8 -16.34 18.17 -33.59
C LEU A 8 -15.37 18.73 -32.55
N PRO A 9 -15.88 19.36 -31.48
CA PRO A 9 -15.00 19.78 -30.38
C PRO A 9 -14.35 18.53 -29.79
N ALA A 10 -13.02 18.46 -29.80
CA ALA A 10 -12.29 17.57 -28.94
C ALA A 10 -12.75 17.86 -27.50
N ALA A 11 -13.46 16.92 -26.88
CA ALA A 11 -13.79 16.99 -25.49
C ALA A 11 -12.45 17.13 -24.74
N ALA A 12 -12.15 18.35 -24.29
CA ALA A 12 -11.08 18.59 -23.34
C ALA A 12 -11.32 17.63 -22.17
N ARG A 13 -10.38 16.72 -21.92
CA ARG A 13 -10.23 16.08 -20.62
C ARG A 13 -9.85 17.19 -19.63
N GLY A 14 -10.84 17.98 -19.23
CA GLY A 14 -10.71 18.89 -18.09
C GLY A 14 -10.47 18.00 -16.88
N GLU A 15 -9.39 18.24 -16.18
CA GLU A 15 -9.21 17.71 -14.82
C GLU A 15 -10.54 17.85 -14.10
N GLN A 16 -11.04 16.73 -13.57
CA GLN A 16 -12.35 16.72 -12.92
C GLN A 16 -12.16 17.28 -11.51
N PRO A 17 -12.60 18.51 -11.23
CA PRO A 17 -12.24 19.23 -9.99
C PRO A 17 -12.64 18.48 -8.72
N ALA A 18 -13.71 17.65 -8.82
CA ALA A 18 -14.18 16.85 -7.72
C ALA A 18 -13.25 15.67 -7.42
N LEU A 19 -12.74 14.97 -8.45
CA LEU A 19 -11.82 13.85 -8.29
C LEU A 19 -10.50 14.33 -7.67
N GLU A 20 -9.92 15.43 -8.15
CA GLU A 20 -8.68 15.99 -7.58
C GLU A 20 -8.87 16.47 -6.14
N LYS A 21 -9.99 17.12 -5.84
CA LYS A 21 -10.33 17.52 -4.46
C LYS A 21 -10.48 16.29 -3.54
N ALA A 22 -11.10 15.21 -4.03
CA ALA A 22 -11.24 13.98 -3.27
C ALA A 22 -9.91 13.26 -3.07
N LYS A 23 -9.02 13.25 -4.07
CA LYS A 23 -7.64 12.74 -3.93
C LYS A 23 -6.90 13.50 -2.81
N GLY A 24 -6.97 14.83 -2.80
CA GLY A 24 -6.36 15.63 -1.75
C GLY A 24 -6.92 15.33 -0.34
N ALA A 25 -8.22 15.06 -0.21
CA ALA A 25 -8.81 14.63 1.05
C ALA A 25 -8.35 13.20 1.43
N PHE A 26 -8.30 12.29 0.46
CA PHE A 26 -7.81 10.93 0.66
C PHE A 26 -6.35 10.89 1.16
N GLU A 27 -5.47 11.69 0.56
CA GLU A 27 -4.07 11.80 0.96
C GLU A 27 -3.92 12.32 2.41
N LYS A 28 -4.82 13.18 2.85
CA LYS A 28 -4.86 13.69 4.24
C LYS A 28 -5.49 12.72 5.23
N GLY A 29 -5.95 11.55 4.79
CA GLY A 29 -6.68 10.59 5.63
C GLY A 29 -8.12 11.03 5.95
N GLU A 30 -8.63 12.05 5.29
CA GLU A 30 -10.01 12.57 5.43
C GLU A 30 -10.98 11.74 4.58
N TYR A 31 -10.99 10.41 4.80
CA TYR A 31 -11.70 9.46 3.94
C TYR A 31 -13.21 9.70 3.87
N ALA A 32 -13.83 10.05 4.99
CA ALA A 32 -15.25 10.41 5.01
C ALA A 32 -15.54 11.63 4.12
N GLN A 33 -14.68 12.64 4.15
CA GLN A 33 -14.80 13.82 3.30
C GLN A 33 -14.56 13.47 1.82
N ALA A 34 -13.57 12.62 1.51
CA ALA A 34 -13.35 12.11 0.16
C ALA A 34 -14.61 11.40 -0.37
N ILE A 35 -15.22 10.54 0.44
CA ILE A 35 -16.47 9.85 0.11
C ILE A 35 -17.62 10.84 -0.19
N GLU A 36 -17.81 11.86 0.64
CA GLU A 36 -18.85 12.87 0.42
C GLU A 36 -18.66 13.62 -0.91
N ILE A 37 -17.42 14.04 -1.20
CA ILE A 37 -17.08 14.72 -2.47
C ILE A 37 -17.38 13.81 -3.65
N LEU A 38 -16.91 12.54 -3.60
CA LEU A 38 -17.07 11.57 -4.68
C LEU A 38 -18.53 11.19 -4.90
N LYS A 39 -19.33 11.00 -3.84
CA LYS A 39 -20.76 10.72 -3.94
C LYS A 39 -21.54 11.87 -4.55
N SER A 40 -21.20 13.11 -4.20
CA SER A 40 -21.79 14.30 -4.80
C SER A 40 -21.49 14.38 -6.31
N ALA A 41 -20.24 14.09 -6.70
CA ALA A 41 -19.81 14.10 -8.10
C ALA A 41 -20.39 12.94 -8.91
N ALA A 42 -20.60 11.78 -8.30
CA ALA A 42 -21.14 10.58 -8.97
C ALA A 42 -22.51 10.79 -9.60
N GLY A 43 -23.30 11.76 -9.13
CA GLY A 43 -24.58 12.15 -9.72
C GLY A 43 -24.46 12.84 -11.08
N SER A 44 -23.35 13.52 -11.35
CA SER A 44 -23.07 14.25 -12.59
C SER A 44 -22.02 13.55 -13.48
N GLU A 45 -21.18 12.69 -12.90
CA GLU A 45 -20.05 12.02 -13.54
C GLU A 45 -20.27 10.49 -13.59
N LEU A 46 -21.43 10.06 -14.06
CA LEU A 46 -21.87 8.66 -14.06
C LEU A 46 -20.91 7.68 -14.78
N ASN A 47 -20.09 8.17 -15.71
CA ASN A 47 -19.18 7.37 -16.54
C ASN A 47 -17.71 7.53 -16.14
N ASN A 48 -17.42 7.96 -14.91
CA ASN A 48 -16.07 8.13 -14.41
C ASN A 48 -15.67 6.96 -13.49
N GLY A 49 -15.01 5.93 -14.07
CA GLY A 49 -14.57 4.76 -13.33
C GLY A 49 -13.53 5.07 -12.25
N ASP A 50 -12.63 6.02 -12.49
CA ASP A 50 -11.58 6.43 -11.52
C ASP A 50 -12.19 7.04 -10.25
N LEU A 51 -13.31 7.76 -10.39
CA LEU A 51 -14.08 8.24 -9.26
C LEU A 51 -14.56 7.08 -8.38
N TYR A 52 -15.09 6.04 -8.99
CA TYR A 52 -15.59 4.86 -8.26
C TYR A 52 -14.45 4.02 -7.67
N VAL A 53 -13.29 3.95 -8.31
CA VAL A 53 -12.09 3.33 -7.72
C VAL A 53 -11.65 4.10 -6.47
N LEU A 54 -11.54 5.43 -6.53
CA LEU A 54 -11.17 6.22 -5.36
C LEU A 54 -12.22 6.12 -4.24
N LEU A 55 -13.48 6.01 -4.61
CA LEU A 55 -14.58 5.77 -3.65
C LEU A 55 -14.42 4.40 -2.98
N ALA A 56 -14.12 3.34 -3.74
CA ALA A 56 -13.85 2.01 -3.21
C ALA A 56 -12.65 2.01 -2.25
N ARG A 57 -11.55 2.64 -2.64
CA ARG A 57 -10.34 2.80 -1.80
C ARG A 57 -10.67 3.54 -0.49
N SER A 58 -11.44 4.63 -0.58
CA SER A 58 -11.85 5.40 0.61
C SER A 58 -12.70 4.56 1.58
N TYR A 59 -13.58 3.71 1.07
CA TYR A 59 -14.35 2.78 1.89
C TYR A 59 -13.49 1.68 2.49
N LEU A 60 -12.47 1.16 1.77
CA LEU A 60 -11.51 0.19 2.30
C LEU A 60 -10.76 0.75 3.50
N GLU A 61 -10.32 1.99 3.44
CA GLU A 61 -9.64 2.66 4.57
C GLU A 61 -10.54 2.81 5.81
N LEU A 62 -11.85 2.90 5.64
CA LEU A 62 -12.83 2.94 6.72
C LEU A 62 -13.34 1.55 7.15
N ASN A 63 -12.85 0.47 6.53
CA ASN A 63 -13.33 -0.91 6.69
C ASN A 63 -14.81 -1.10 6.32
N GLU A 64 -15.34 -0.25 5.44
CA GLU A 64 -16.70 -0.35 4.90
C GLU A 64 -16.70 -1.24 3.64
N HIS A 65 -16.42 -2.53 3.85
CA HIS A 65 -16.12 -3.48 2.76
C HIS A 65 -17.28 -3.68 1.78
N ASP A 66 -18.53 -3.60 2.24
CA ASP A 66 -19.71 -3.75 1.35
C ASP A 66 -19.81 -2.59 0.37
N GLU A 67 -19.57 -1.37 0.82
CA GLU A 67 -19.62 -0.18 -0.02
C GLU A 67 -18.39 -0.10 -0.94
N ALA A 68 -17.23 -0.59 -0.49
CA ALA A 68 -16.05 -0.73 -1.32
C ALA A 68 -16.31 -1.66 -2.52
N VAL A 69 -16.87 -2.83 -2.28
CA VAL A 69 -17.25 -3.78 -3.35
C VAL A 69 -18.24 -3.15 -4.33
N LYS A 70 -19.32 -2.53 -3.85
CA LYS A 70 -20.31 -1.87 -4.72
C LYS A 70 -19.70 -0.78 -5.60
N SER A 71 -18.75 -0.03 -5.02
CA SER A 71 -18.07 1.04 -5.77
C SER A 71 -17.14 0.46 -6.83
N ALA A 72 -16.32 -0.54 -6.49
CA ALA A 72 -15.46 -1.20 -7.45
C ALA A 72 -16.23 -1.93 -8.56
N GLU A 73 -17.37 -2.59 -8.25
CA GLU A 73 -18.27 -3.18 -9.24
C GLU A 73 -18.78 -2.13 -10.24
N LYS A 74 -19.07 -0.91 -9.80
CA LYS A 74 -19.45 0.19 -10.69
C LYS A 74 -18.32 0.63 -11.60
N ALA A 75 -17.08 0.72 -11.10
CA ALA A 75 -15.92 1.03 -11.93
C ALA A 75 -15.77 0.00 -13.07
N VAL A 76 -15.81 -1.29 -12.74
CA VAL A 76 -15.75 -2.38 -13.75
C VAL A 76 -16.93 -2.33 -14.72
N ALA A 77 -18.14 -1.98 -14.26
CA ALA A 77 -19.31 -1.84 -15.15
C ALA A 77 -19.17 -0.69 -16.16
N ILE A 78 -18.43 0.37 -15.80
CA ILE A 78 -18.14 1.51 -16.70
C ILE A 78 -17.12 1.12 -17.76
N ASP A 79 -16.01 0.49 -17.37
CA ASP A 79 -15.02 -0.03 -18.32
C ASP A 79 -14.56 -1.43 -17.91
N PRO A 80 -15.21 -2.47 -18.46
CA PRO A 80 -14.88 -3.87 -18.15
C PRO A 80 -13.56 -4.35 -18.78
N LYS A 81 -12.84 -3.48 -19.49
CA LYS A 81 -11.52 -3.78 -20.04
C LYS A 81 -10.39 -3.06 -19.30
N ASN A 82 -10.70 -2.31 -18.28
CA ASN A 82 -9.69 -1.63 -17.47
C ASN A 82 -9.13 -2.60 -16.42
N SER A 83 -7.84 -2.93 -16.54
CA SER A 83 -7.12 -3.83 -15.65
C SER A 83 -7.14 -3.35 -14.20
N ASP A 84 -6.93 -2.05 -13.94
CA ASP A 84 -6.92 -1.51 -12.58
C ASP A 84 -8.29 -1.59 -11.90
N TYR A 85 -9.39 -1.47 -12.67
CA TYR A 85 -10.72 -1.58 -12.07
C TYR A 85 -11.00 -3.01 -11.58
N HIS A 86 -10.60 -4.02 -12.35
CA HIS A 86 -10.64 -5.42 -11.93
C HIS A 86 -9.74 -5.68 -10.73
N ARG A 87 -8.52 -5.13 -10.73
CA ARG A 87 -7.60 -5.23 -9.60
C ARG A 87 -8.25 -4.69 -8.32
N TRP A 88 -8.80 -3.46 -8.34
CA TRP A 88 -9.44 -2.87 -7.17
C TRP A 88 -10.73 -3.59 -6.74
N LEU A 89 -11.45 -4.22 -7.67
CA LEU A 89 -12.57 -5.10 -7.33
C LEU A 89 -12.09 -6.38 -6.64
N GLY A 90 -10.99 -6.97 -7.09
CA GLY A 90 -10.32 -8.08 -6.43
C GLY A 90 -9.91 -7.73 -5.00
N GLU A 91 -9.26 -6.58 -4.80
CA GLU A 91 -8.89 -6.05 -3.48
C GLU A 91 -10.11 -5.87 -2.56
N ALA A 92 -11.19 -5.29 -3.07
CA ALA A 92 -12.42 -5.10 -2.31
C ALA A 92 -13.06 -6.43 -1.88
N TYR A 93 -13.11 -7.43 -2.78
CA TYR A 93 -13.57 -8.77 -2.44
C TYR A 93 -12.67 -9.45 -1.43
N GLY A 94 -11.34 -9.33 -1.57
CA GLY A 94 -10.36 -9.88 -0.64
C GLY A 94 -10.50 -9.31 0.77
N ALA A 95 -10.60 -7.99 0.88
CA ALA A 95 -10.82 -7.31 2.16
C ALA A 95 -12.15 -7.75 2.81
N LYS A 96 -13.22 -7.85 2.02
CA LYS A 96 -14.51 -8.37 2.52
C LYS A 96 -14.41 -9.84 2.95
N ALA A 97 -13.68 -10.68 2.21
CA ALA A 97 -13.50 -12.10 2.53
C ALA A 97 -12.82 -12.30 3.89
N ALA A 98 -11.82 -11.48 4.20
CA ALA A 98 -11.06 -11.54 5.45
C ALA A 98 -11.94 -11.31 6.70
N HIS A 99 -13.10 -10.67 6.57
CA HIS A 99 -14.02 -10.33 7.66
C HIS A 99 -15.35 -11.08 7.59
N ALA A 100 -15.55 -11.90 6.54
CA ALA A 100 -16.81 -12.60 6.31
C ALA A 100 -16.89 -13.94 7.08
N PRO A 101 -18.11 -14.43 7.38
CA PRO A 101 -18.30 -15.81 7.84
C PRO A 101 -17.76 -16.82 6.81
N MET A 102 -17.29 -17.97 7.29
CA MET A 102 -16.54 -18.97 6.50
C MET A 102 -17.19 -19.31 5.13
N PHE A 103 -18.51 -19.53 5.08
CA PHE A 103 -19.19 -19.85 3.82
C PHE A 103 -19.16 -18.69 2.82
N SER A 104 -19.36 -17.47 3.28
CA SER A 104 -19.27 -16.26 2.44
C SER A 104 -17.83 -15.97 2.04
N ALA A 105 -16.88 -16.17 2.97
CA ALA A 105 -15.45 -15.98 2.72
C ALA A 105 -14.95 -16.85 1.55
N TYR A 106 -15.39 -18.12 1.47
CA TYR A 106 -15.07 -19.00 0.35
C TYR A 106 -15.47 -18.42 -1.01
N SER A 107 -16.73 -17.98 -1.12
CA SER A 107 -17.26 -17.40 -2.36
C SER A 107 -16.54 -16.10 -2.73
N LEU A 108 -16.28 -15.26 -1.74
CA LEU A 108 -15.56 -13.98 -1.92
C LEU A 108 -14.11 -14.20 -2.35
N ALA A 109 -13.39 -15.14 -1.73
CA ALA A 109 -12.02 -15.49 -2.10
C ALA A 109 -11.91 -15.95 -3.56
N ARG A 110 -12.88 -16.74 -4.04
CA ARG A 110 -12.92 -17.14 -5.46
C ARG A 110 -13.20 -15.95 -6.40
N LYS A 111 -14.02 -14.99 -5.96
CA LYS A 111 -14.24 -13.75 -6.71
C LYS A 111 -12.96 -12.91 -6.75
N THR A 112 -12.24 -12.79 -5.63
CA THR A 112 -10.94 -12.13 -5.56
C THR A 112 -10.00 -12.67 -6.62
N GLN A 113 -9.78 -13.98 -6.65
CA GLN A 113 -8.90 -14.60 -7.65
C GLN A 113 -9.37 -14.30 -9.07
N LYS A 114 -10.67 -14.46 -9.35
CA LYS A 114 -11.23 -14.21 -10.68
C LYS A 114 -10.96 -12.79 -11.17
N GLU A 115 -11.09 -11.80 -10.29
CA GLU A 115 -10.88 -10.41 -10.67
C GLU A 115 -9.38 -10.10 -10.86
N PHE A 116 -8.48 -10.67 -10.04
CA PHE A 116 -7.04 -10.56 -10.26
C PHE A 116 -6.60 -11.26 -11.56
N ASP A 117 -7.12 -12.45 -11.85
CA ASP A 117 -6.91 -13.14 -13.14
C ASP A 117 -7.35 -12.26 -14.31
N ALA A 118 -8.54 -11.64 -14.23
CA ALA A 118 -9.04 -10.75 -15.26
C ALA A 118 -8.13 -9.52 -15.45
N ALA A 119 -7.66 -8.92 -14.36
CA ALA A 119 -6.76 -7.78 -14.41
C ALA A 119 -5.45 -8.12 -15.15
N VAL A 120 -4.82 -9.25 -14.81
CA VAL A 120 -3.58 -9.71 -15.46
C VAL A 120 -3.79 -10.09 -16.93
N GLN A 121 -4.95 -10.65 -17.29
CA GLN A 121 -5.29 -10.96 -18.68
C GLN A 121 -5.53 -9.71 -19.53
N LEU A 122 -6.10 -8.67 -18.95
CA LEU A 122 -6.38 -7.40 -19.62
C LEU A 122 -5.11 -6.58 -19.84
N ASP A 123 -4.19 -6.57 -18.88
CA ASP A 123 -2.89 -5.91 -19.01
C ASP A 123 -1.78 -6.71 -18.31
N ALA A 124 -0.96 -7.37 -19.12
CA ALA A 124 0.21 -8.11 -18.63
C ALA A 124 1.34 -7.21 -18.09
N HIS A 125 1.26 -5.89 -18.23
CA HIS A 125 2.22 -4.93 -17.66
C HIS A 125 1.67 -4.25 -16.40
N ASN A 126 0.45 -4.57 -15.99
CA ASN A 126 -0.05 -4.19 -14.68
C ASN A 126 0.64 -5.03 -13.60
N TYR A 127 1.85 -4.59 -13.20
CA TYR A 127 2.68 -5.31 -12.24
C TYR A 127 2.02 -5.41 -10.85
N ASP A 128 1.23 -4.43 -10.45
CA ASP A 128 0.48 -4.51 -9.20
C ASP A 128 -0.57 -5.63 -9.26
N ALA A 129 -1.32 -5.75 -10.36
CA ALA A 129 -2.27 -6.85 -10.53
C ALA A 129 -1.58 -8.24 -10.57
N GLN A 130 -0.40 -8.33 -11.20
CA GLN A 130 0.38 -9.57 -11.19
C GLN A 130 0.85 -9.93 -9.77
N GLN A 131 1.32 -8.95 -9.00
CA GLN A 131 1.74 -9.17 -7.62
C GLN A 131 0.56 -9.62 -6.74
N ASP A 132 -0.60 -8.96 -6.85
CA ASP A 132 -1.79 -9.32 -6.08
C ASP A 132 -2.25 -10.75 -6.40
N LEU A 133 -2.23 -11.16 -7.68
CA LEU A 133 -2.55 -12.53 -8.09
C LEU A 133 -1.53 -13.54 -7.54
N ILE A 134 -0.22 -13.26 -7.66
CA ILE A 134 0.84 -14.12 -7.15
C ILE A 134 0.74 -14.24 -5.62
N GLU A 135 0.55 -13.13 -4.90
CA GLU A 135 0.37 -13.15 -3.46
C GLU A 135 -0.86 -13.97 -3.06
N TYR A 136 -1.98 -13.80 -3.76
CA TYR A 136 -3.15 -14.64 -3.57
C TYR A 136 -2.83 -16.11 -3.74
N ASP A 137 -2.19 -16.48 -4.85
CA ASP A 137 -1.87 -17.89 -5.14
C ASP A 137 -0.89 -18.49 -4.12
N CYS A 138 0.06 -17.72 -3.59
CA CYS A 138 0.99 -18.18 -2.55
C CYS A 138 0.36 -18.31 -1.15
N THR A 139 -0.75 -17.59 -0.88
CA THR A 139 -1.35 -17.50 0.47
C THR A 139 -2.64 -18.27 0.59
N ALA A 140 -3.47 -18.26 -0.44
CA ALA A 140 -4.79 -18.86 -0.41
C ALA A 140 -4.73 -20.38 -0.55
N PRO A 141 -5.55 -21.12 0.21
CA PRO A 141 -5.67 -22.57 0.04
C PRO A 141 -6.14 -22.96 -1.37
N GLY A 142 -5.71 -24.11 -1.88
CA GLY A 142 -6.10 -24.62 -3.20
C GLY A 142 -7.62 -24.76 -3.39
N MET A 143 -8.39 -25.01 -2.31
CA MET A 143 -9.85 -25.09 -2.36
C MET A 143 -10.51 -23.76 -2.78
N VAL A 144 -9.90 -22.61 -2.56
CA VAL A 144 -10.37 -21.30 -3.00
C VAL A 144 -9.63 -20.80 -4.24
N GLY A 145 -8.79 -21.63 -4.81
CA GLY A 145 -8.12 -21.37 -6.09
C GLY A 145 -6.64 -21.01 -5.98
N GLY A 146 -6.07 -20.83 -4.79
CA GLY A 146 -4.63 -20.63 -4.59
C GLY A 146 -3.81 -21.91 -4.80
N GLY A 147 -2.51 -21.80 -4.68
CA GLY A 147 -1.53 -22.90 -4.76
C GLY A 147 -0.23 -22.46 -5.43
N ASP A 148 0.90 -22.95 -4.88
CA ASP A 148 2.22 -22.61 -5.40
C ASP A 148 2.42 -23.00 -6.86
N GLU A 149 1.78 -24.07 -7.31
CA GLU A 149 1.80 -24.53 -8.69
C GLU A 149 1.22 -23.51 -9.67
N LYS A 150 0.40 -22.59 -9.17
CA LYS A 150 -0.14 -21.47 -9.96
C LYS A 150 0.75 -20.25 -9.89
N ALA A 151 1.28 -19.93 -8.70
CA ALA A 151 2.15 -18.78 -8.51
C ALA A 151 3.47 -18.92 -9.29
N GLN A 152 4.07 -20.13 -9.34
CA GLN A 152 5.39 -20.35 -9.92
C GLN A 152 5.48 -19.95 -11.40
N PRO A 153 4.58 -20.35 -12.30
CA PRO A 153 4.61 -19.92 -13.71
C PRO A 153 4.44 -18.40 -13.88
N LEU A 154 3.64 -17.76 -13.01
CA LEU A 154 3.46 -16.31 -13.04
C LEU A 154 4.73 -15.58 -12.61
N ILE A 155 5.40 -16.07 -11.56
CA ILE A 155 6.69 -15.53 -11.10
C ILE A 155 7.76 -15.66 -12.20
N GLU A 156 7.85 -16.81 -12.86
CA GLU A 156 8.81 -17.04 -13.96
C GLU A 156 8.57 -16.09 -15.12
N LYS A 157 7.31 -15.91 -15.50
CA LYS A 157 6.92 -14.93 -16.53
C LYS A 157 7.28 -13.51 -16.11
N LEU A 158 6.94 -13.13 -14.87
CA LEU A 158 7.21 -11.79 -14.34
C LEU A 158 8.72 -11.54 -14.25
N MET A 159 9.51 -12.53 -13.81
CA MET A 159 10.97 -12.49 -13.77
C MET A 159 11.58 -12.24 -15.16
N ALA A 160 11.01 -12.83 -16.19
CA ALA A 160 11.46 -12.61 -17.58
C ALA A 160 11.11 -11.22 -18.13
N MET A 161 10.03 -10.58 -17.62
CA MET A 161 9.59 -9.26 -18.02
C MET A 161 10.30 -8.16 -17.23
N ASP A 162 10.44 -8.33 -15.92
CA ASP A 162 11.11 -7.41 -15.01
C ASP A 162 11.68 -8.20 -13.82
N ALA A 163 13.02 -8.29 -13.75
CA ALA A 163 13.69 -9.09 -12.73
C ALA A 163 13.43 -8.55 -11.31
N ALA A 164 13.31 -7.24 -11.13
CA ALA A 164 13.01 -6.64 -9.82
C ALA A 164 11.62 -7.09 -9.32
N GLU A 165 10.63 -7.06 -10.19
CA GLU A 165 9.26 -7.50 -9.87
C GLU A 165 9.21 -9.02 -9.61
N GLY A 166 9.92 -9.83 -10.40
CA GLY A 166 9.98 -11.28 -10.23
C GLY A 166 10.67 -11.69 -8.91
N HIS A 167 11.76 -11.03 -8.53
CA HIS A 167 12.42 -11.26 -7.24
C HIS A 167 11.54 -10.80 -6.07
N TYR A 168 10.83 -9.67 -6.21
CA TYR A 168 9.88 -9.23 -5.20
C TYR A 168 8.76 -10.26 -4.99
N ALA A 169 8.12 -10.74 -6.06
CA ALA A 169 7.09 -11.77 -5.99
C ALA A 169 7.59 -13.05 -5.30
N THR A 170 8.80 -13.49 -5.66
CA THR A 170 9.44 -14.65 -5.01
C THR A 170 9.63 -14.39 -3.52
N GLY A 171 10.11 -13.19 -3.15
CA GLY A 171 10.31 -12.78 -1.78
C GLY A 171 9.02 -12.83 -0.95
N ILE A 172 7.91 -12.31 -1.49
CA ILE A 172 6.58 -12.39 -0.85
C ILE A 172 6.19 -13.85 -0.59
N CYS A 173 6.25 -14.71 -1.61
CA CYS A 173 5.88 -16.13 -1.45
C CYS A 173 6.76 -16.85 -0.42
N ARG A 174 8.07 -16.54 -0.35
CA ARG A 174 8.98 -17.10 0.66
C ARG A 174 8.64 -16.59 2.07
N ALA A 175 8.35 -15.30 2.21
CA ALA A 175 7.96 -14.68 3.48
C ALA A 175 6.68 -15.31 4.04
N GLN A 176 5.67 -15.53 3.20
CA GLN A 176 4.42 -16.19 3.59
C GLN A 176 4.65 -17.62 4.12
N LYS A 177 5.61 -18.33 3.57
CA LYS A 177 6.04 -19.67 4.05
C LYS A 177 6.96 -19.61 5.27
N LYS A 178 7.24 -18.40 5.78
CA LYS A 178 8.17 -18.15 6.89
C LYS A 178 9.61 -18.58 6.57
N ASP A 179 9.94 -18.75 5.29
CA ASP A 179 11.32 -18.94 4.83
C ASP A 179 11.99 -17.56 4.70
N TYR A 180 12.24 -16.97 5.85
CA TYR A 180 12.71 -15.59 5.93
C TYR A 180 14.12 -15.40 5.35
N ALA A 181 14.99 -16.41 5.43
CA ALA A 181 16.32 -16.32 4.87
C ALA A 181 16.26 -16.22 3.33
N ALA A 182 15.43 -17.03 2.69
CA ALA A 182 15.21 -16.94 1.25
C ALA A 182 14.48 -15.65 0.87
N ALA A 183 13.48 -15.21 1.66
CA ALA A 183 12.78 -13.95 1.43
C ALA A 183 13.74 -12.74 1.50
N ASP A 184 14.61 -12.68 2.52
CA ASP A 184 15.62 -11.63 2.67
C ASP A 184 16.55 -11.56 1.46
N ALA A 185 16.98 -12.72 0.92
CA ALA A 185 17.82 -12.81 -0.27
C ALA A 185 17.08 -12.34 -1.53
N GLU A 186 15.83 -12.73 -1.71
CA GLU A 186 15.04 -12.34 -2.88
C GLU A 186 14.69 -10.83 -2.86
N PHE A 187 14.31 -10.26 -1.73
CA PHE A 187 14.10 -8.81 -1.61
C PHE A 187 15.38 -8.00 -1.83
N ALA A 188 16.55 -8.52 -1.40
CA ALA A 188 17.82 -7.88 -1.72
C ALA A 188 18.09 -7.88 -3.24
N LYS A 189 17.86 -9.00 -3.93
CA LYS A 189 17.98 -9.08 -5.40
C LYS A 189 16.96 -8.14 -6.09
N ALA A 190 15.74 -8.03 -5.56
CA ALA A 190 14.76 -7.08 -6.10
C ALA A 190 15.31 -5.64 -6.08
N LEU A 191 15.91 -5.21 -4.97
CA LEU A 191 16.53 -3.88 -4.86
C LEU A 191 17.75 -3.73 -5.79
N GLU A 192 18.60 -4.75 -5.90
CA GLU A 192 19.77 -4.77 -6.80
C GLU A 192 19.37 -4.63 -8.29
N ASN A 193 18.20 -5.17 -8.66
CA ASN A 193 17.64 -5.05 -10.01
C ASN A 193 16.88 -3.72 -10.23
N LYS A 194 16.95 -2.78 -9.29
CA LYS A 194 16.43 -1.40 -9.40
C LYS A 194 14.95 -1.35 -9.76
N PRO A 195 14.03 -1.57 -8.80
CA PRO A 195 12.60 -1.44 -9.04
C PRO A 195 12.26 -0.08 -9.66
N LYS A 196 11.36 -0.06 -10.60
CA LYS A 196 10.92 1.17 -11.31
C LYS A 196 9.81 1.92 -10.57
N SER A 197 9.32 1.36 -9.48
CA SER A 197 8.26 1.92 -8.64
C SER A 197 8.77 2.20 -7.24
N ALA A 198 8.58 3.44 -6.76
CA ALA A 198 8.88 3.80 -5.37
C ALA A 198 8.02 2.98 -4.39
N LYS A 199 6.76 2.69 -4.77
CA LYS A 199 5.89 1.80 -3.98
C LYS A 199 6.58 0.46 -3.73
N ARG A 200 7.12 -0.18 -4.77
CA ARG A 200 7.77 -1.50 -4.67
C ARG A 200 8.98 -1.47 -3.74
N ILE A 201 9.80 -0.41 -3.81
CA ILE A 201 10.95 -0.23 -2.92
C ILE A 201 10.47 -0.16 -1.46
N TYR A 202 9.41 0.58 -1.18
CA TYR A 202 8.94 0.78 0.18
C TYR A 202 8.08 -0.39 0.70
N ASP A 203 7.43 -1.17 -0.16
CA ASP A 203 6.83 -2.46 0.22
C ASP A 203 7.91 -3.43 0.76
N ILE A 204 9.10 -3.46 0.10
CA ILE A 204 10.28 -4.17 0.63
C ILE A 204 10.73 -3.57 1.97
N GLY A 205 10.63 -2.25 2.11
CA GLY A 205 10.91 -1.55 3.36
C GLY A 205 10.04 -2.00 4.52
N ASP A 206 8.75 -2.17 4.29
CA ASP A 206 7.80 -2.66 5.31
C ASP A 206 8.15 -4.08 5.77
N TYR A 207 8.55 -4.95 4.86
CA TYR A 207 9.04 -6.27 5.22
C TYR A 207 10.28 -6.19 6.14
N PHE A 208 11.32 -5.42 5.77
CA PHE A 208 12.53 -5.29 6.60
C PHE A 208 12.29 -4.52 7.90
N LEU A 209 11.29 -3.61 7.93
CA LEU A 209 10.86 -2.92 9.15
C LEU A 209 10.31 -3.90 10.18
N GLN A 210 9.43 -4.81 9.77
CA GLN A 210 8.89 -5.86 10.64
C GLN A 210 9.99 -6.76 11.20
N ARG A 211 11.03 -7.01 10.43
CA ARG A 211 12.19 -7.80 10.83
C ARG A 211 13.26 -7.00 11.59
N LYS A 212 13.08 -5.69 11.72
CA LYS A 212 14.02 -4.75 12.35
C LYS A 212 15.44 -4.86 11.76
N ASN A 213 15.53 -5.09 10.45
CA ASN A 213 16.81 -5.21 9.75
C ASN A 213 17.32 -3.82 9.34
N ALA A 214 18.15 -3.22 10.18
CA ALA A 214 18.63 -1.85 10.01
C ALA A 214 19.45 -1.63 8.74
N GLU A 215 20.29 -2.61 8.36
CA GLU A 215 21.11 -2.53 7.14
C GLU A 215 20.24 -2.50 5.88
N LYS A 216 19.27 -3.41 5.79
CA LYS A 216 18.37 -3.49 4.65
C LYS A 216 17.41 -2.28 4.58
N LEU A 217 16.98 -1.75 5.72
CA LEU A 217 16.20 -0.50 5.76
C LEU A 217 16.99 0.70 5.24
N ALA A 218 18.29 0.78 5.55
CA ALA A 218 19.15 1.82 4.98
C ALA A 218 19.29 1.66 3.45
N ALA A 219 19.41 0.43 2.95
CA ALA A 219 19.45 0.15 1.51
C ALA A 219 18.12 0.53 0.81
N VAL A 220 16.97 0.22 1.42
CA VAL A 220 15.64 0.65 0.95
C VAL A 220 15.55 2.17 0.87
N ALA A 221 15.96 2.87 1.93
CA ALA A 221 15.92 4.32 1.94
C ALA A 221 16.80 4.94 0.85
N ALA A 222 18.00 4.39 0.62
CA ALA A 222 18.91 4.84 -0.42
C ALA A 222 18.34 4.59 -1.83
N ALA A 223 17.76 3.42 -2.08
CA ALA A 223 17.11 3.10 -3.36
C ALA A 223 15.90 4.01 -3.62
N GLY A 224 15.11 4.28 -2.58
CA GLY A 224 13.97 5.19 -2.66
C GLY A 224 14.38 6.63 -2.92
N GLU A 225 15.43 7.11 -2.28
CA GLU A 225 16.00 8.45 -2.50
C GLU A 225 16.55 8.61 -3.94
N GLU A 226 17.19 7.56 -4.49
CA GLU A 226 17.68 7.55 -5.87
C GLU A 226 16.52 7.66 -6.88
N LEU A 227 15.43 6.90 -6.66
CA LEU A 227 14.30 6.84 -7.61
C LEU A 227 13.34 8.01 -7.44
N ALA A 228 13.01 8.38 -6.21
CA ALA A 228 11.98 9.35 -5.87
C ALA A 228 12.42 10.24 -4.69
N PRO A 229 13.33 11.21 -4.90
CA PRO A 229 13.93 12.04 -3.84
C PRO A 229 12.91 12.84 -3.01
N GLN A 230 11.73 13.11 -3.58
CA GLN A 230 10.66 13.86 -2.90
C GLN A 230 9.69 12.97 -2.13
N ASP A 231 9.81 11.64 -2.25
CA ASP A 231 8.94 10.72 -1.51
C ASP A 231 9.31 10.71 -0.01
N PRO A 232 8.37 11.09 0.88
CA PRO A 232 8.68 11.20 2.30
C PRO A 232 9.02 9.86 2.96
N ARG A 233 8.65 8.72 2.35
CA ARG A 233 8.92 7.38 2.89
C ARG A 233 10.42 7.13 3.09
N GLY A 234 11.28 7.65 2.20
CA GLY A 234 12.74 7.58 2.35
C GLY A 234 13.22 8.09 3.71
N LYS A 235 12.67 9.23 4.17
CA LYS A 235 12.99 9.81 5.48
C LYS A 235 12.57 8.89 6.64
N PHE A 236 11.42 8.25 6.54
CA PHE A 236 10.94 7.32 7.57
C PHE A 236 11.88 6.12 7.70
N TYR A 237 12.14 5.40 6.61
CA TYR A 237 12.99 4.20 6.66
C TYR A 237 14.42 4.52 7.04
N GLN A 238 14.98 5.63 6.55
CA GLN A 238 16.32 6.07 6.94
C GLN A 238 16.37 6.43 8.43
N GLY A 239 15.38 7.17 8.94
CA GLY A 239 15.28 7.51 10.35
C GLY A 239 15.21 6.28 11.25
N VAL A 240 14.39 5.29 10.88
CA VAL A 240 14.28 4.02 11.62
C VAL A 240 15.58 3.22 11.54
N ALA A 241 16.24 3.15 10.39
CA ALA A 241 17.52 2.47 10.22
C ALA A 241 18.57 3.03 11.18
N LEU A 242 18.68 4.36 11.25
CA LEU A 242 19.62 5.03 12.17
C LEU A 242 19.32 4.74 13.65
N ILE A 243 18.05 4.68 14.03
CA ILE A 243 17.65 4.33 15.41
C ILE A 243 18.06 2.89 15.72
N LEU A 244 17.80 1.96 14.84
CA LEU A 244 18.14 0.54 15.03
C LEU A 244 19.65 0.32 15.07
N GLN A 245 20.44 1.11 14.34
CA GLN A 245 21.92 1.10 14.36
C GLN A 245 22.50 1.84 15.57
N ASN A 246 21.67 2.55 16.33
CA ASN A 246 22.12 3.47 17.40
C ASN A 246 23.12 4.52 16.89
N GLN A 247 22.88 5.04 15.69
CA GLN A 247 23.74 6.00 15.01
C GLN A 247 23.02 7.32 14.76
N ARG A 248 23.77 8.43 14.71
CA ARG A 248 23.30 9.76 14.29
C ARG A 248 21.92 10.14 14.85
N PRO A 249 21.72 10.10 16.19
CA PRO A 249 20.39 10.24 16.79
C PRO A 249 19.70 11.58 16.50
N ALA A 250 20.46 12.66 16.27
CA ALA A 250 19.88 13.96 15.88
C ALA A 250 19.31 13.93 14.45
N ASP A 251 19.99 13.23 13.53
CA ASP A 251 19.50 13.09 12.15
C ASP A 251 18.28 12.17 12.08
N ALA A 252 18.30 11.07 12.86
CA ALA A 252 17.14 10.18 12.95
C ALA A 252 15.88 10.93 13.43
N GLU A 253 16.03 11.77 14.46
CA GLU A 253 14.94 12.59 14.96
C GLU A 253 14.43 13.57 13.91
N LYS A 254 15.36 14.29 13.25
CA LYS A 254 15.00 15.24 12.18
C LYS A 254 14.25 14.54 11.05
N LEU A 255 14.74 13.40 10.57
CA LEU A 255 14.12 12.65 9.47
C LEU A 255 12.67 12.21 9.81
N LEU A 256 12.44 11.68 11.00
CA LEU A 256 11.10 11.26 11.41
C LEU A 256 10.15 12.44 11.64
N ARG A 257 10.65 13.59 12.15
CA ARG A 257 9.83 14.79 12.28
C ARG A 257 9.50 15.40 10.92
N ASP A 258 10.48 15.44 9.99
CA ASP A 258 10.24 15.89 8.60
C ASP A 258 9.20 14.98 7.90
N TYR A 259 9.27 13.66 8.14
CA TYR A 259 8.28 12.70 7.65
C TYR A 259 6.87 13.03 8.16
N LEU A 260 6.71 13.24 9.47
CA LEU A 260 5.42 13.58 10.07
C LEU A 260 4.80 14.88 9.54
N GLN A 261 5.62 15.80 9.01
CA GLN A 261 5.14 17.06 8.44
C GLN A 261 4.72 16.94 6.97
N SER A 262 5.26 15.97 6.23
CA SER A 262 5.13 15.92 4.77
C SER A 262 4.43 14.67 4.23
N ALA A 263 4.30 13.61 5.04
CA ALA A 263 3.76 12.35 4.56
C ALA A 263 2.23 12.39 4.41
N PRO A 264 1.70 11.81 3.34
CA PRO A 264 0.28 11.49 3.24
C PRO A 264 -0.17 10.56 4.37
N MET A 265 -1.44 10.62 4.74
CA MET A 265 -1.98 9.86 5.87
C MET A 265 -2.75 8.60 5.44
N ASN A 266 -2.62 8.15 4.19
CA ASN A 266 -3.24 6.95 3.67
C ASN A 266 -2.40 5.68 3.93
N SER A 267 -2.95 4.48 3.62
CA SER A 267 -2.32 3.19 3.90
C SER A 267 -1.05 2.90 3.10
N GLU A 268 -0.79 3.64 2.03
CA GLU A 268 0.40 3.48 1.20
C GLU A 268 1.68 4.04 1.88
N TYR A 269 1.51 4.72 3.02
CA TYR A 269 2.59 5.34 3.77
C TYR A 269 2.66 4.80 5.20
N PRO A 270 3.86 4.69 5.79
CA PRO A 270 4.00 4.38 7.20
C PRO A 270 3.14 5.31 8.06
N ARG A 271 2.29 4.74 8.89
CA ARG A 271 1.31 5.52 9.65
C ARG A 271 1.98 6.47 10.64
N PRO A 272 1.45 7.69 10.88
CA PRO A 272 2.05 8.67 11.78
C PRO A 272 2.30 8.12 13.20
N TRP A 273 1.43 7.24 13.71
CA TRP A 273 1.66 6.59 14.99
C TRP A 273 2.90 5.69 15.03
N ALA A 274 3.32 5.12 13.87
CA ALA A 274 4.57 4.36 13.79
C ALA A 274 5.77 5.30 13.88
N ALA A 275 5.74 6.48 13.25
CA ALA A 275 6.81 7.46 13.37
C ALA A 275 6.95 7.98 14.80
N HIS A 276 5.84 8.30 15.48
CA HIS A 276 5.86 8.63 16.92
C HIS A 276 6.41 7.51 17.79
N TYR A 277 6.05 6.25 17.50
CA TYR A 277 6.64 5.11 18.21
C TYR A 277 8.17 5.08 18.06
N TRP A 278 8.70 5.26 16.86
CA TRP A 278 10.15 5.25 16.64
C TRP A 278 10.84 6.46 17.26
N LEU A 279 10.22 7.65 17.28
CA LEU A 279 10.70 8.79 18.05
C LEU A 279 10.76 8.46 19.54
N GLY A 280 9.75 7.80 20.09
CA GLY A 280 9.75 7.32 21.47
C GLY A 280 10.91 6.37 21.74
N ARG A 281 11.16 5.39 20.85
CA ARG A 281 12.32 4.48 20.95
C ARG A 281 13.66 5.21 20.90
N LEU A 282 13.76 6.27 20.11
CA LEU A 282 14.94 7.12 20.07
C LEU A 282 15.16 7.84 21.40
N GLN A 283 14.12 8.40 22.01
CA GLN A 283 14.23 9.09 23.29
C GLN A 283 14.58 8.11 24.43
N GLU A 284 14.05 6.88 24.41
CA GLU A 284 14.50 5.83 25.34
C GLU A 284 16.01 5.55 25.24
N SER A 285 16.53 5.43 24.01
CA SER A 285 17.98 5.19 23.81
C SER A 285 18.85 6.32 24.37
N ARG A 286 18.30 7.54 24.42
CA ARG A 286 18.92 8.74 25.01
C ARG A 286 18.66 8.86 26.52
N LYS A 287 17.94 7.93 27.14
CA LYS A 287 17.49 7.97 28.53
C LYS A 287 16.56 9.15 28.86
N ASN A 288 15.86 9.69 27.88
CA ASN A 288 14.90 10.78 28.02
C ASN A 288 13.48 10.18 28.22
N SER A 289 13.23 9.59 29.39
CA SER A 289 11.99 8.85 29.66
C SER A 289 10.72 9.71 29.57
N ALA A 290 10.80 11.01 29.89
CA ALA A 290 9.65 11.92 29.79
C ALA A 290 9.25 12.16 28.32
N GLU A 291 10.21 12.46 27.47
CA GLU A 291 10.01 12.66 26.04
C GLU A 291 9.56 11.36 25.35
N ALA A 292 10.17 10.22 25.70
CA ALA A 292 9.75 8.92 25.21
C ALA A 292 8.27 8.64 25.51
N ARG A 293 7.85 8.91 26.75
CA ARG A 293 6.45 8.80 27.17
C ARG A 293 5.53 9.70 26.33
N GLY A 294 5.94 10.95 26.09
CA GLY A 294 5.17 11.89 25.26
C GLY A 294 4.95 11.38 23.84
N GLU A 295 6.01 10.85 23.21
CA GLU A 295 5.93 10.30 21.86
C GLU A 295 5.04 9.03 21.79
N TYR A 296 5.15 8.11 22.75
CA TYR A 296 4.26 6.94 22.79
C TYR A 296 2.80 7.31 23.04
N GLN A 297 2.55 8.32 23.87
CA GLN A 297 1.20 8.86 24.07
C GLN A 297 0.65 9.50 22.79
N ALA A 298 1.49 10.22 22.02
CA ALA A 298 1.10 10.77 20.73
C ALA A 298 0.74 9.64 19.74
N ALA A 299 1.52 8.56 19.69
CA ALA A 299 1.19 7.38 18.89
C ALA A 299 -0.17 6.79 19.28
N LEU A 300 -0.46 6.65 20.58
CA LEU A 300 -1.72 6.08 21.08
C LEU A 300 -2.92 7.03 20.92
N LYS A 301 -2.69 8.33 20.90
CA LYS A 301 -3.73 9.32 20.57
C LYS A 301 -4.22 9.16 19.13
N LEU A 302 -3.31 8.83 18.21
CA LEU A 302 -3.62 8.58 16.80
C LEU A 302 -4.20 7.17 16.58
N ASN A 303 -3.69 6.16 17.30
CA ASN A 303 -4.18 4.79 17.24
C ASN A 303 -4.12 4.16 18.64
N GLY A 304 -5.22 4.23 19.37
CA GLY A 304 -5.32 3.68 20.74
C GLY A 304 -5.08 2.17 20.85
N LYS A 305 -5.15 1.43 19.73
CA LYS A 305 -4.92 -0.02 19.68
C LYS A 305 -3.49 -0.40 19.26
N TYR A 306 -2.59 0.57 19.06
CA TYR A 306 -1.23 0.31 18.60
C TYR A 306 -0.38 -0.36 19.69
N LYS A 307 -0.34 -1.69 19.64
CA LYS A 307 0.33 -2.54 20.64
C LYS A 307 1.77 -2.15 20.95
N PRO A 308 2.66 -1.85 19.93
CA PRO A 308 4.04 -1.50 20.23
C PRO A 308 4.19 -0.31 21.21
N ALA A 309 3.37 0.75 21.03
CA ALA A 309 3.40 1.90 21.93
C ALA A 309 2.79 1.59 23.31
N GLN A 310 1.74 0.76 23.38
CA GLN A 310 1.18 0.30 24.66
C GLN A 310 2.20 -0.48 25.48
N GLU A 311 2.94 -1.39 24.84
CA GLU A 311 3.96 -2.22 25.49
C GLU A 311 5.15 -1.37 25.94
N ALA A 312 5.60 -0.42 25.11
CA ALA A 312 6.68 0.49 25.45
C ALA A 312 6.34 1.38 26.66
N LEU A 313 5.15 1.96 26.71
CA LEU A 313 4.69 2.73 27.89
C LEU A 313 4.61 1.88 29.17
N LYS A 314 4.18 0.62 29.05
CA LYS A 314 4.13 -0.29 30.18
C LYS A 314 5.53 -0.63 30.73
N GLN A 315 6.53 -0.70 29.85
CA GLN A 315 7.92 -0.92 30.24
C GLN A 315 8.51 0.30 30.93
N LEU A 316 8.35 1.50 30.34
CA LEU A 316 8.77 2.78 30.93
C LEU A 316 8.16 3.09 32.31
N GLY A 317 7.05 2.48 32.67
CA GLY A 317 6.42 2.65 33.99
C GLY A 317 6.95 1.72 35.07
N LYS A 318 7.92 0.86 34.74
CA LYS A 318 8.55 -0.10 35.68
C LYS A 318 9.95 0.32 36.11
N ASP A 319 10.55 1.25 35.36
CA ASP A 319 11.85 1.86 35.64
C ASP A 319 11.66 3.18 36.41
#